data_28d459e1df2f1e4773636a5da712692c
#
_entry.id   28d459e1df2f1e4773636a5da712692c
#
_cell.length_a   1.000
_cell.length_b   1.000
_cell.length_c   1.000
_cell.angle_alpha   90.00
_cell.angle_beta   90.00
_cell.angle_gamma   90.00
#
_symmetry.space_group_name_H-M   'P 1'
#
loop_
_entity.id
_entity.type
_entity.pdbx_description
1 polymer ?
#
loop_
_entity_poly.entity_id
_entity_poly.type
_entity_poly.pdbx_seq_one_letter_code
_entity_poly.pdbx_strand_id
1 'polypeptide(L)'
;EALLDGRVRYMGEERATDALDFRRPDWGKPFADHLQSFAWLRDLSTAATRARGAPVAEALMARWLDAHGDTVDAAWRPELWGRRVLHWTAHAPLILSSTDLVYRSKVLNTLARGARHLDRQADRAPPGAGRIAAWCGVVACGLLMPEGETRLAFGEAGLARALQSGLFDDGGVVSRSPAALLDVTALLAMLRETYDARRLELPDAPARALGAMVPALLGVTHADRGLSSWQGGGPVPAE
;
A
#
# COMPACT_ATOMS: atom_id res chain seq x y z
N GLU A 1 -7.66 16.90 -2.50
CA GLU A 1 -7.51 18.32 -2.90
C GLU A 1 -6.12 18.86 -2.53
N ALA A 2 -5.62 18.71 -1.28
CA ALA A 2 -4.32 19.26 -0.87
C ALA A 2 -3.17 18.95 -1.86
N LEU A 3 -3.11 17.73 -2.41
CA LEU A 3 -2.12 17.35 -3.41
C LEU A 3 -2.21 18.16 -4.71
N LEU A 4 -3.42 18.54 -5.12
CA LEU A 4 -3.65 19.39 -6.29
C LEU A 4 -3.20 20.83 -6.04
N ASP A 5 -3.21 21.25 -4.77
CA ASP A 5 -2.74 22.55 -4.30
C ASP A 5 -1.24 22.53 -3.94
N GLY A 6 -0.52 21.48 -4.35
CA GLY A 6 0.91 21.34 -4.11
C GLY A 6 1.28 21.03 -2.65
N ARG A 7 0.42 20.37 -1.87
CA ARG A 7 0.66 20.02 -0.47
C ARG A 7 0.32 18.56 -0.18
N VAL A 8 1.15 17.90 0.61
CA VAL A 8 0.85 16.60 1.22
C VAL A 8 0.50 16.82 2.68
N ARG A 9 -0.62 16.24 3.13
CA ARG A 9 -1.06 16.29 4.52
C ARG A 9 -1.37 14.89 5.03
N TYR A 10 -0.79 14.53 6.18
CA TYR A 10 -1.09 13.26 6.84
C TYR A 10 -0.86 13.36 8.35
N MET A 11 -1.84 12.93 9.16
CA MET A 11 -1.78 12.86 10.64
C MET A 11 -1.24 14.14 11.31
N GLY A 12 -1.71 15.30 10.85
CA GLY A 12 -1.32 16.60 11.41
C GLY A 12 -0.01 17.18 10.86
N GLU A 13 0.76 16.43 10.10
CA GLU A 13 1.93 16.93 9.38
C GLU A 13 1.55 17.36 7.96
N GLU A 14 2.04 18.52 7.54
CA GLU A 14 1.83 19.06 6.19
C GLU A 14 3.16 19.53 5.60
N ARG A 15 3.40 19.23 4.33
CA ARG A 15 4.57 19.68 3.56
C ARG A 15 4.15 20.11 2.16
N ALA A 16 4.79 21.14 1.63
CA ALA A 16 4.70 21.48 0.23
C ALA A 16 5.36 20.39 -0.62
N THR A 17 4.74 20.02 -1.74
CA THR A 17 5.25 18.93 -2.59
C THR A 17 6.61 19.24 -3.18
N ASP A 18 6.90 20.50 -3.51
CA ASP A 18 8.19 20.97 -4.02
C ASP A 18 9.30 20.94 -2.97
N ALA A 19 8.96 21.09 -1.68
CA ALA A 19 9.90 21.04 -0.56
C ALA A 19 10.23 19.61 -0.10
N LEU A 20 9.57 18.58 -0.62
CA LEU A 20 9.86 17.19 -0.23
C LEU A 20 11.25 16.77 -0.71
N ASP A 21 12.17 16.48 0.21
CA ASP A 21 13.47 15.88 -0.12
C ASP A 21 13.46 14.38 0.22
N PHE A 22 13.22 13.54 -0.78
CA PHE A 22 13.21 12.08 -0.61
C PHE A 22 14.57 11.50 -0.21
N ARG A 23 15.68 12.21 -0.47
CA ARG A 23 17.04 11.75 -0.13
C ARG A 23 17.43 12.05 1.31
N ARG A 24 16.85 13.11 1.88
CA ARG A 24 17.13 13.57 3.24
C ARG A 24 15.80 13.92 3.95
N PRO A 25 14.94 12.92 4.20
CA PRO A 25 13.66 13.17 4.81
C PRO A 25 13.83 13.63 6.26
N ASP A 26 13.22 14.76 6.60
CA ASP A 26 13.07 15.30 7.96
C ASP A 26 11.65 15.09 8.50
N TRP A 27 10.97 14.07 8.00
CA TRP A 27 9.55 13.81 8.25
C TRP A 27 9.33 12.88 9.45
N GLY A 28 8.22 13.08 10.15
CA GLY A 28 7.73 12.13 11.13
C GLY A 28 7.49 10.74 10.49
N LYS A 29 7.72 9.68 11.26
CA LYS A 29 7.59 8.30 10.73
C LYS A 29 6.23 8.01 10.10
N PRO A 30 5.06 8.41 10.66
CA PRO A 30 3.77 8.17 10.03
C PRO A 30 3.63 8.86 8.66
N PHE A 31 4.07 10.12 8.57
CA PHE A 31 4.07 10.87 7.31
C PHE A 31 5.01 10.23 6.27
N ALA A 32 6.22 9.85 6.71
CA ALA A 32 7.18 9.15 5.85
C ALA A 32 6.61 7.84 5.31
N ASP A 33 6.00 7.01 6.16
CA ASP A 33 5.42 5.73 5.77
C ASP A 33 4.23 5.91 4.80
N HIS A 34 3.36 6.92 5.04
CA HIS A 34 2.29 7.28 4.12
C HIS A 34 2.83 7.69 2.74
N LEU A 35 3.82 8.57 2.71
CA LEU A 35 4.43 9.05 1.47
C LEU A 35 5.16 7.92 0.72
N GLN A 36 5.96 7.12 1.43
CA GLN A 36 6.75 6.02 0.88
C GLN A 36 5.89 4.83 0.41
N SER A 37 4.72 4.60 1.01
CA SER A 37 3.79 3.55 0.59
C SER A 37 2.97 3.90 -0.65
N PHE A 38 2.96 5.18 -1.06
CA PHE A 38 2.11 5.72 -2.13
C PHE A 38 0.60 5.64 -1.82
N ALA A 39 0.20 5.53 -0.55
CA ALA A 39 -1.21 5.53 -0.16
C ALA A 39 -1.95 6.80 -0.59
N TRP A 40 -1.25 7.93 -0.72
CA TRP A 40 -1.76 9.20 -1.23
C TRP A 40 -2.30 9.14 -2.68
N LEU A 41 -1.94 8.11 -3.46
CA LEU A 41 -2.52 7.90 -4.81
C LEU A 41 -4.03 7.64 -4.75
N ARG A 42 -4.51 6.96 -3.69
CA ARG A 42 -5.94 6.77 -3.44
C ARG A 42 -6.64 8.12 -3.28
N ASP A 43 -6.10 8.99 -2.43
CA ASP A 43 -6.67 10.31 -2.16
C ASP A 43 -6.70 11.17 -3.43
N LEU A 44 -5.62 11.11 -4.22
CA LEU A 44 -5.53 11.82 -5.48
C LEU A 44 -6.54 11.30 -6.51
N SER A 45 -6.71 9.98 -6.61
CA SER A 45 -7.66 9.36 -7.55
C SER A 45 -9.12 9.66 -7.20
N THR A 46 -9.42 9.89 -5.93
CA THR A 46 -10.76 10.28 -5.47
C THR A 46 -11.03 11.77 -5.70
N ALA A 47 -10.01 12.62 -5.51
CA ALA A 47 -10.15 14.08 -5.57
C ALA A 47 -10.02 14.67 -6.99
N ALA A 48 -9.47 13.91 -7.96
CA ALA A 48 -9.12 14.42 -9.26
C ALA A 48 -9.46 13.47 -10.42
N THR A 49 -9.85 14.04 -11.55
CA THR A 49 -9.83 13.31 -12.81
C THR A 49 -8.40 12.92 -13.18
N ARG A 50 -8.24 11.87 -14.01
CA ARG A 50 -6.92 11.45 -14.50
C ARG A 50 -6.12 12.60 -15.11
N ALA A 51 -6.77 13.46 -15.92
CA ALA A 51 -6.10 14.58 -16.57
C ALA A 51 -5.47 15.58 -15.59
N ARG A 52 -6.07 15.78 -14.41
CA ARG A 52 -5.55 16.67 -13.37
C ARG A 52 -4.60 15.96 -12.40
N GLY A 53 -4.87 14.69 -12.09
CA GLY A 53 -4.10 13.93 -11.11
C GLY A 53 -2.80 13.35 -11.66
N ALA A 54 -2.76 12.91 -12.92
CA ALA A 54 -1.57 12.25 -13.47
C ALA A 54 -0.32 13.14 -13.44
N PRO A 55 -0.34 14.44 -13.82
CA PRO A 55 0.87 15.27 -13.74
C PRO A 55 1.44 15.36 -12.31
N VAL A 56 0.58 15.44 -11.29
CA VAL A 56 1.01 15.48 -9.87
C VAL A 56 1.61 14.15 -9.44
N ALA A 57 0.93 13.04 -9.80
CA ALA A 57 1.39 11.70 -9.45
C ALA A 57 2.74 11.37 -10.12
N GLU A 58 2.89 11.68 -11.41
CA GLU A 58 4.10 11.44 -12.17
C GLU A 58 5.28 12.27 -11.67
N ALA A 59 5.06 13.54 -11.30
CA ALA A 59 6.10 14.39 -10.74
C ALA A 59 6.63 13.86 -9.40
N LEU A 60 5.75 13.45 -8.49
CA LEU A 60 6.14 12.85 -7.20
C LEU A 60 6.82 11.50 -7.39
N MET A 61 6.28 10.67 -8.30
CA MET A 61 6.86 9.38 -8.66
C MET A 61 8.27 9.52 -9.23
N ALA A 62 8.48 10.45 -10.17
CA ALA A 62 9.80 10.68 -10.79
C ALA A 62 10.84 11.05 -9.73
N ARG A 63 10.50 11.96 -8.81
CA ARG A 63 11.39 12.35 -7.70
C ARG A 63 11.68 11.19 -6.75
N TRP A 64 10.69 10.37 -6.46
CA TRP A 64 10.89 9.17 -5.65
C TRP A 64 11.81 8.16 -6.35
N LEU A 65 11.62 7.93 -7.65
CA LEU A 65 12.48 7.06 -8.46
C LEU A 65 13.92 7.56 -8.51
N ASP A 66 14.13 8.86 -8.61
CA ASP A 66 15.47 9.46 -8.61
C ASP A 66 16.19 9.34 -7.27
N ALA A 67 15.43 9.30 -6.17
CA ALA A 67 15.98 9.11 -4.83
C ALA A 67 16.24 7.63 -4.50
N HIS A 68 15.29 6.75 -4.81
CA HIS A 68 15.24 5.39 -4.28
C HIS A 68 15.16 4.28 -5.36
N GLY A 69 14.97 4.63 -6.64
CA GLY A 69 14.77 3.64 -7.69
C GLY A 69 15.93 2.67 -7.88
N ASP A 70 17.16 3.12 -7.66
CA ASP A 70 18.37 2.34 -7.90
C ASP A 70 19.05 1.81 -6.63
N THR A 71 18.71 2.34 -5.46
CA THR A 71 19.35 2.01 -4.18
C THR A 71 18.35 1.32 -3.24
N VAL A 72 18.75 0.20 -2.64
CA VAL A 72 17.98 -0.47 -1.58
C VAL A 72 18.32 0.18 -0.24
N ASP A 73 17.38 0.96 0.29
CA ASP A 73 17.51 1.72 1.51
C ASP A 73 16.25 1.58 2.42
N ALA A 74 16.07 2.49 3.37
CA ALA A 74 14.93 2.48 4.28
C ALA A 74 13.55 2.59 3.58
N ALA A 75 13.49 3.15 2.35
CA ALA A 75 12.27 3.18 1.55
C ALA A 75 11.93 1.80 0.95
N TRP A 76 12.89 0.84 0.97
CA TRP A 76 12.71 -0.51 0.45
C TRP A 76 12.25 -1.51 1.51
N ARG A 77 11.85 -1.08 2.69
CA ARG A 77 11.25 -1.98 3.68
C ARG A 77 10.11 -2.81 3.07
N PRO A 78 10.07 -4.13 3.30
CA PRO A 78 9.15 -5.03 2.59
C PRO A 78 7.67 -4.68 2.82
N GLU A 79 7.30 -4.20 4.02
CA GLU A 79 5.94 -3.75 4.31
C GLU A 79 5.53 -2.50 3.51
N LEU A 80 6.47 -1.61 3.21
CA LEU A 80 6.22 -0.46 2.33
C LEU A 80 6.11 -0.91 0.86
N TRP A 81 6.97 -1.86 0.45
CA TRP A 81 6.90 -2.41 -0.90
C TRP A 81 5.60 -3.15 -1.16
N GLY A 82 5.09 -3.91 -0.19
CA GLY A 82 3.80 -4.58 -0.31
C GLY A 82 2.66 -3.60 -0.59
N ARG A 83 2.56 -2.53 0.21
CA ARG A 83 1.57 -1.46 -0.01
C ARG A 83 1.78 -0.75 -1.35
N ARG A 84 3.02 -0.42 -1.66
CA ARG A 84 3.40 0.28 -2.91
C ARG A 84 2.97 -0.48 -4.15
N VAL A 85 3.20 -1.79 -4.21
CA VAL A 85 2.76 -2.62 -5.33
C VAL A 85 1.26 -2.49 -5.54
N LEU A 86 0.46 -2.61 -4.48
CA LEU A 86 -1.00 -2.50 -4.57
C LEU A 86 -1.41 -1.09 -5.02
N HIS A 87 -0.85 -0.05 -4.44
CA HIS A 87 -1.18 1.33 -4.84
C HIS A 87 -0.73 1.66 -6.27
N TRP A 88 0.45 1.23 -6.68
CA TRP A 88 0.93 1.47 -8.05
C TRP A 88 0.10 0.75 -9.09
N THR A 89 -0.33 -0.47 -8.81
CA THR A 89 -1.13 -1.26 -9.75
C THR A 89 -2.58 -0.79 -9.79
N ALA A 90 -3.20 -0.50 -8.65
CA ALA A 90 -4.56 0.03 -8.59
C ALA A 90 -4.68 1.42 -9.24
N HIS A 91 -3.64 2.23 -9.15
CA HIS A 91 -3.63 3.60 -9.69
C HIS A 91 -2.67 3.76 -10.88
N ALA A 92 -2.38 2.66 -11.60
CA ALA A 92 -1.52 2.69 -12.80
C ALA A 92 -1.87 3.79 -13.81
N PRO A 93 -3.17 4.11 -14.07
CA PRO A 93 -3.52 5.23 -14.96
C PRO A 93 -3.03 6.61 -14.51
N LEU A 94 -2.72 6.81 -13.22
CA LEU A 94 -2.17 8.07 -12.72
C LEU A 94 -0.65 8.15 -12.87
N ILE A 95 0.06 7.03 -12.83
CA ILE A 95 1.52 7.00 -12.82
C ILE A 95 2.15 6.50 -14.12
N LEU A 96 1.36 5.97 -15.06
CA LEU A 96 1.83 5.42 -16.35
C LEU A 96 1.18 6.11 -17.56
N SER A 97 0.54 7.27 -17.36
CA SER A 97 -0.09 8.04 -18.44
C SER A 97 0.89 8.90 -19.25
N SER A 98 2.10 9.10 -18.73
CA SER A 98 3.15 9.86 -19.38
C SER A 98 3.48 9.32 -20.78
N THR A 99 3.75 10.21 -21.72
CA THR A 99 4.34 9.87 -23.02
C THR A 99 5.83 9.62 -22.94
N ASP A 100 6.49 9.96 -21.84
CA ASP A 100 7.91 9.69 -21.58
C ASP A 100 8.14 8.19 -21.37
N LEU A 101 8.70 7.53 -22.39
CA LEU A 101 9.00 6.10 -22.36
C LEU A 101 10.13 5.76 -21.38
N VAL A 102 11.08 6.68 -21.15
CA VAL A 102 12.19 6.48 -20.21
C VAL A 102 11.64 6.44 -18.78
N TYR A 103 10.79 7.40 -18.42
CA TYR A 103 10.10 7.43 -17.14
C TYR A 103 9.27 6.15 -16.93
N ARG A 104 8.42 5.77 -17.91
CA ARG A 104 7.58 4.56 -17.80
C ARG A 104 8.41 3.30 -17.64
N SER A 105 9.49 3.18 -18.40
CA SER A 105 10.43 2.04 -18.29
C SER A 105 11.07 1.98 -16.90
N LYS A 106 11.45 3.15 -16.32
CA LYS A 106 12.02 3.24 -14.98
C LYS A 106 11.02 2.78 -13.91
N VAL A 107 9.73 3.19 -14.01
CA VAL A 107 8.65 2.71 -13.11
C VAL A 107 8.53 1.19 -13.18
N LEU A 108 8.38 0.62 -14.37
CA LEU A 108 8.18 -0.82 -14.57
C LEU A 108 9.39 -1.64 -14.13
N ASN A 109 10.61 -1.20 -14.43
CA ASN A 109 11.84 -1.86 -13.99
C ASN A 109 11.98 -1.83 -12.46
N THR A 110 11.62 -0.72 -11.83
CA THR A 110 11.65 -0.59 -10.36
C THR A 110 10.60 -1.50 -9.73
N LEU A 111 9.40 -1.60 -10.31
CA LEU A 111 8.37 -2.55 -9.87
C LEU A 111 8.87 -4.00 -9.96
N ALA A 112 9.50 -4.38 -11.07
CA ALA A 112 10.06 -5.73 -11.24
C ALA A 112 11.20 -6.03 -10.24
N ARG A 113 12.03 -5.03 -9.90
CA ARG A 113 13.03 -5.15 -8.83
C ARG A 113 12.39 -5.29 -7.47
N GLY A 114 11.34 -4.51 -7.20
CA GLY A 114 10.55 -4.57 -5.97
C GLY A 114 9.90 -5.94 -5.76
N ALA A 115 9.37 -6.56 -6.82
CA ALA A 115 8.83 -7.91 -6.77
C ALA A 115 9.89 -8.93 -6.33
N ARG A 116 11.08 -8.91 -6.96
CA ARG A 116 12.21 -9.78 -6.56
C ARG A 116 12.73 -9.50 -5.15
N HIS A 117 12.63 -8.25 -4.70
CA HIS A 117 12.96 -7.88 -3.33
C HIS A 117 11.96 -8.48 -2.35
N LEU A 118 10.65 -8.37 -2.62
CA LEU A 118 9.60 -8.98 -1.81
C LEU A 118 9.73 -10.49 -1.71
N ASP A 119 10.03 -11.20 -2.82
CA ASP A 119 10.22 -12.66 -2.82
C ASP A 119 11.25 -13.11 -1.76
N ARG A 120 12.24 -12.28 -1.46
CA ARG A 120 13.33 -12.58 -0.51
C ARG A 120 13.13 -11.97 0.88
N GLN A 121 12.30 -10.95 1.01
CA GLN A 121 12.25 -10.14 2.23
C GLN A 121 10.88 -10.12 2.92
N ALA A 122 9.82 -10.66 2.31
CA ALA A 122 8.47 -10.56 2.86
C ALA A 122 8.36 -11.12 4.30
N ASP A 123 9.01 -12.24 4.60
CA ASP A 123 9.02 -12.81 5.96
C ASP A 123 9.80 -11.97 6.99
N ARG A 124 10.68 -11.06 6.53
CA ARG A 124 11.44 -10.16 7.41
C ARG A 124 10.67 -8.89 7.75
N ALA A 125 9.50 -8.67 7.15
CA ALA A 125 8.60 -7.59 7.54
C ALA A 125 8.17 -7.74 9.01
N PRO A 126 7.90 -6.61 9.70
CA PRO A 126 7.38 -6.66 11.07
C PRO A 126 6.15 -7.57 11.17
N PRO A 127 6.02 -8.40 12.22
CA PRO A 127 4.88 -9.28 12.43
C PRO A 127 3.55 -8.53 12.40
N GLY A 128 2.46 -9.22 12.08
CA GLY A 128 1.13 -8.64 11.95
C GLY A 128 0.96 -7.84 10.66
N ALA A 129 0.42 -6.62 10.74
CA ALA A 129 0.04 -5.80 9.59
C ALA A 129 1.18 -5.60 8.56
N GLY A 130 2.41 -5.43 9.02
CA GLY A 130 3.56 -5.25 8.13
C GLY A 130 3.83 -6.48 7.27
N ARG A 131 3.84 -7.66 7.89
CA ARG A 131 4.08 -8.93 7.17
C ARG A 131 2.92 -9.27 6.24
N ILE A 132 1.69 -9.03 6.64
CA ILE A 132 0.52 -9.18 5.78
C ILE A 132 0.66 -8.27 4.56
N ALA A 133 1.00 -7.00 4.74
CA ALA A 133 1.20 -6.06 3.64
C ALA A 133 2.28 -6.53 2.66
N ALA A 134 3.42 -7.01 3.15
CA ALA A 134 4.50 -7.52 2.30
C ALA A 134 4.04 -8.72 1.46
N TRP A 135 3.34 -9.69 2.06
CA TRP A 135 2.83 -10.86 1.35
C TRP A 135 1.69 -10.53 0.37
N CYS A 136 0.83 -9.55 0.69
CA CYS A 136 -0.15 -9.02 -0.29
C CYS A 136 0.57 -8.50 -1.55
N GLY A 137 1.71 -7.83 -1.40
CA GLY A 137 2.51 -7.38 -2.53
C GLY A 137 3.10 -8.53 -3.36
N VAL A 138 3.57 -9.62 -2.72
CA VAL A 138 4.05 -10.82 -3.44
C VAL A 138 2.91 -11.42 -4.28
N VAL A 139 1.72 -11.60 -3.69
CA VAL A 139 0.53 -12.12 -4.37
C VAL A 139 0.15 -11.22 -5.55
N ALA A 140 0.06 -9.91 -5.33
CA ALA A 140 -0.29 -8.96 -6.40
C ALA A 140 0.73 -9.00 -7.56
N CYS A 141 2.04 -9.11 -7.27
CA CYS A 141 3.05 -9.32 -8.30
C CYS A 141 2.86 -10.66 -9.05
N GLY A 142 2.47 -11.73 -8.36
CA GLY A 142 2.16 -13.02 -8.97
C GLY A 142 0.97 -12.95 -9.92
N LEU A 143 -0.07 -12.19 -9.55
CA LEU A 143 -1.28 -12.00 -10.37
C LEU A 143 -1.04 -11.14 -11.62
N LEU A 144 -0.18 -10.13 -11.53
CA LEU A 144 -0.11 -9.03 -12.50
C LEU A 144 1.13 -9.08 -13.41
N MET A 145 2.19 -9.76 -13.00
CA MET A 145 3.41 -9.87 -13.81
C MET A 145 3.39 -11.10 -14.71
N PRO A 146 4.06 -11.04 -15.87
CA PRO A 146 4.25 -12.22 -16.73
C PRO A 146 4.91 -13.37 -15.95
N GLU A 147 4.53 -14.62 -16.28
CA GLU A 147 5.08 -15.83 -15.66
C GLU A 147 4.98 -15.85 -14.13
N GLY A 148 3.88 -15.28 -13.61
CA GLY A 148 3.69 -15.05 -12.18
C GLY A 148 3.16 -16.24 -11.38
N GLU A 149 2.82 -17.39 -12.00
CA GLU A 149 2.14 -18.52 -11.37
C GLU A 149 2.89 -19.07 -10.16
N THR A 150 4.21 -19.29 -10.32
CA THR A 150 5.07 -19.78 -9.22
C THR A 150 5.13 -18.78 -8.06
N ARG A 151 5.22 -17.46 -8.38
CA ARG A 151 5.20 -16.40 -7.36
C ARG A 151 3.83 -16.33 -6.69
N LEU A 152 2.75 -16.50 -7.45
CA LEU A 152 1.38 -16.48 -6.91
C LEU A 152 1.21 -17.58 -5.86
N ALA A 153 1.52 -18.83 -6.19
CA ALA A 153 1.43 -19.95 -5.26
C ALA A 153 2.30 -19.76 -4.01
N PHE A 154 3.53 -19.26 -4.18
CA PHE A 154 4.42 -18.91 -3.08
C PHE A 154 3.85 -17.77 -2.21
N GLY A 155 3.30 -16.74 -2.84
CA GLY A 155 2.70 -15.58 -2.19
C GLY A 155 1.45 -15.94 -1.40
N GLU A 156 0.54 -16.76 -1.95
CA GLU A 156 -0.67 -17.24 -1.29
C GLU A 156 -0.35 -18.05 -0.03
N ALA A 157 0.61 -18.96 -0.12
CA ALA A 157 1.07 -19.72 1.04
C ALA A 157 1.69 -18.82 2.12
N GLY A 158 2.48 -17.81 1.72
CA GLY A 158 3.06 -16.82 2.63
C GLY A 158 1.99 -15.94 3.29
N LEU A 159 1.04 -15.43 2.50
CA LEU A 159 -0.06 -14.62 3.00
C LEU A 159 -0.94 -15.39 3.98
N ALA A 160 -1.26 -16.66 3.70
CA ALA A 160 -2.04 -17.49 4.61
C ALA A 160 -1.36 -17.63 5.99
N ARG A 161 -0.04 -17.88 6.02
CA ARG A 161 0.73 -17.93 7.27
C ARG A 161 0.76 -16.58 7.99
N ALA A 162 0.92 -15.48 7.23
CA ALA A 162 0.95 -14.13 7.81
C ALA A 162 -0.41 -13.74 8.41
N LEU A 163 -1.52 -14.10 7.77
CA LEU A 163 -2.87 -13.89 8.29
C LEU A 163 -3.11 -14.73 9.55
N GLN A 164 -2.74 -16.02 9.53
CA GLN A 164 -2.89 -16.90 10.70
C GLN A 164 -2.16 -16.39 11.94
N SER A 165 -0.97 -15.80 11.78
CA SER A 165 -0.17 -15.25 12.88
C SER A 165 -0.45 -13.78 13.19
N GLY A 166 -1.09 -13.06 12.28
CA GLY A 166 -1.31 -11.62 12.35
C GLY A 166 -2.70 -11.19 12.80
N LEU A 167 -3.66 -12.12 12.85
CA LEU A 167 -5.05 -11.87 13.19
C LEU A 167 -5.50 -12.76 14.35
N PHE A 168 -6.47 -12.27 15.11
CA PHE A 168 -7.24 -13.07 16.07
C PHE A 168 -8.53 -13.60 15.41
N ASP A 169 -9.16 -14.56 16.06
CA ASP A 169 -10.42 -15.17 15.57
C ASP A 169 -11.57 -14.16 15.47
N ASP A 170 -11.53 -13.08 16.26
CA ASP A 170 -12.49 -11.98 16.22
C ASP A 170 -12.28 -11.01 15.03
N GLY A 171 -11.32 -11.29 14.17
CA GLY A 171 -10.95 -10.43 13.03
C GLY A 171 -10.03 -9.25 13.39
N GLY A 172 -9.72 -9.05 14.67
CA GLY A 172 -8.80 -8.00 15.11
C GLY A 172 -7.35 -8.33 14.76
N VAL A 173 -6.55 -7.31 14.40
CA VAL A 173 -5.10 -7.47 14.22
C VAL A 173 -4.40 -7.66 15.57
N VAL A 174 -3.27 -8.38 15.58
CA VAL A 174 -2.53 -8.70 16.82
C VAL A 174 -2.08 -7.47 17.61
N SER A 175 -1.86 -6.33 16.96
CA SER A 175 -1.57 -5.05 17.61
C SER A 175 -2.77 -4.42 18.31
N ARG A 176 -3.98 -4.90 18.06
CA ARG A 176 -5.25 -4.31 18.51
C ARG A 176 -5.42 -2.83 18.12
N SER A 177 -4.68 -2.37 17.12
CA SER A 177 -4.80 -1.01 16.59
C SER A 177 -5.93 -0.90 15.56
N PRO A 178 -6.94 -0.04 15.76
CA PRO A 178 -7.98 0.21 14.77
C PRO A 178 -7.43 0.73 13.44
N ALA A 179 -6.40 1.56 13.46
CA ALA A 179 -5.75 2.06 12.26
C ALA A 179 -5.05 0.93 11.48
N ALA A 180 -4.39 0.00 12.17
CA ALA A 180 -3.79 -1.16 11.53
C ALA A 180 -4.85 -2.14 11.00
N LEU A 181 -5.99 -2.27 11.69
CA LEU A 181 -7.13 -3.07 11.22
C LEU A 181 -7.69 -2.49 9.91
N LEU A 182 -7.90 -1.18 9.85
CA LEU A 182 -8.33 -0.49 8.62
C LEU A 182 -7.32 -0.70 7.48
N ASP A 183 -6.04 -0.49 7.75
CA ASP A 183 -4.97 -0.63 6.76
C ASP A 183 -4.96 -2.05 6.16
N VAL A 184 -4.95 -3.09 6.99
CA VAL A 184 -4.95 -4.48 6.51
C VAL A 184 -6.25 -4.82 5.77
N THR A 185 -7.40 -4.38 6.27
CA THR A 185 -8.69 -4.58 5.59
C THR A 185 -8.68 -3.95 4.19
N ALA A 186 -8.18 -2.72 4.08
CA ALA A 186 -8.06 -2.03 2.79
C ALA A 186 -7.11 -2.77 1.82
N LEU A 187 -5.96 -3.25 2.30
CA LEU A 187 -5.01 -4.00 1.47
C LEU A 187 -5.61 -5.32 0.96
N LEU A 188 -6.32 -6.05 1.82
CA LEU A 188 -7.00 -7.29 1.41
C LEU A 188 -8.16 -7.02 0.45
N ALA A 189 -8.88 -5.90 0.62
CA ALA A 189 -9.91 -5.48 -0.32
C ALA A 189 -9.31 -5.15 -1.71
N MET A 190 -8.21 -4.39 -1.75
CA MET A 190 -7.48 -4.12 -3.00
C MET A 190 -6.96 -5.41 -3.65
N LEU A 191 -6.51 -6.37 -2.84
CA LEU A 191 -6.08 -7.67 -3.34
C LEU A 191 -7.25 -8.45 -3.95
N ARG A 192 -8.43 -8.46 -3.31
CA ARG A 192 -9.66 -9.05 -3.87
C ARG A 192 -9.99 -8.45 -5.23
N GLU A 193 -10.01 -7.12 -5.35
CA GLU A 193 -10.23 -6.46 -6.64
C GLU A 193 -9.19 -6.88 -7.70
N THR A 194 -7.96 -7.19 -7.28
CA THR A 194 -6.91 -7.68 -8.19
C THR A 194 -7.23 -9.10 -8.69
N TYR A 195 -7.73 -9.99 -7.83
CA TYR A 195 -8.22 -11.32 -8.24
C TYR A 195 -9.40 -11.21 -9.17
N ASP A 196 -10.39 -10.37 -8.85
CA ASP A 196 -11.59 -10.13 -9.66
C ASP A 196 -11.22 -9.62 -11.06
N ALA A 197 -10.27 -8.68 -11.15
CA ALA A 197 -9.76 -8.18 -12.43
C ALA A 197 -9.07 -9.28 -13.28
N ARG A 198 -8.52 -10.29 -12.64
CA ARG A 198 -7.94 -11.48 -13.29
C ARG A 198 -8.95 -12.61 -13.50
N ARG A 199 -10.21 -12.44 -13.08
CA ARG A 199 -11.28 -13.45 -13.11
C ARG A 199 -10.90 -14.72 -12.35
N LEU A 200 -10.20 -14.56 -11.25
CA LEU A 200 -9.81 -15.63 -10.33
C LEU A 200 -10.55 -15.46 -9.01
N GLU A 201 -10.82 -16.56 -8.34
CA GLU A 201 -11.42 -16.56 -7.00
C GLU A 201 -10.37 -16.18 -5.96
N LEU A 202 -10.79 -15.35 -4.98
CA LEU A 202 -9.94 -15.04 -3.84
C LEU A 202 -9.76 -16.31 -2.99
N PRO A 203 -8.52 -16.70 -2.63
CA PRO A 203 -8.29 -17.88 -1.79
C PRO A 203 -8.99 -17.78 -0.43
N ASP A 204 -9.31 -18.95 0.16
CA ASP A 204 -10.04 -19.05 1.43
C ASP A 204 -9.44 -18.24 2.59
N ALA A 205 -8.12 -18.19 2.72
CA ALA A 205 -7.49 -17.52 3.86
C ALA A 205 -7.77 -16.00 3.86
N PRO A 206 -7.48 -15.22 2.80
CA PRO A 206 -7.84 -13.81 2.75
C PRO A 206 -9.36 -13.59 2.70
N ALA A 207 -10.15 -14.49 2.11
CA ALA A 207 -11.61 -14.38 2.09
C ALA A 207 -12.20 -14.47 3.51
N ARG A 208 -11.79 -15.46 4.30
CA ARG A 208 -12.20 -15.59 5.73
C ARG A 208 -11.70 -14.42 6.56
N ALA A 209 -10.45 -13.97 6.33
CA ALA A 209 -9.91 -12.81 7.02
C ALA A 209 -10.79 -11.57 6.81
N LEU A 210 -11.13 -11.23 5.57
CA LEU A 210 -12.03 -10.11 5.26
C LEU A 210 -13.41 -10.28 5.92
N GLY A 211 -13.97 -11.50 5.88
CA GLY A 211 -15.25 -11.80 6.52
C GLY A 211 -15.28 -11.52 8.02
N ALA A 212 -14.17 -11.75 8.73
CA ALA A 212 -14.03 -11.45 10.16
C ALA A 212 -13.63 -10.01 10.44
N MET A 213 -12.75 -9.42 9.62
CA MET A 213 -12.21 -8.07 9.86
C MET A 213 -13.23 -6.96 9.61
N VAL A 214 -14.13 -7.12 8.62
CA VAL A 214 -15.13 -6.07 8.31
C VAL A 214 -16.06 -5.81 9.49
N PRO A 215 -16.71 -6.82 10.12
CA PRO A 215 -17.47 -6.60 11.33
C PRO A 215 -16.66 -6.03 12.49
N ALA A 216 -15.41 -6.49 12.68
CA ALA A 216 -14.52 -5.97 13.71
C ALA A 216 -14.20 -4.48 13.48
N LEU A 217 -13.96 -4.07 12.23
CA LEU A 217 -13.72 -2.68 11.86
C LEU A 217 -14.94 -1.81 12.13
N LEU A 218 -16.14 -2.28 11.79
CA LEU A 218 -17.39 -1.58 12.10
C LEU A 218 -17.57 -1.40 13.60
N GLY A 219 -17.19 -2.39 14.41
CA GLY A 219 -17.27 -2.33 15.87
C GLY A 219 -16.35 -1.30 16.52
N VAL A 220 -15.30 -0.84 15.82
CA VAL A 220 -14.36 0.19 16.30
C VAL A 220 -14.53 1.53 15.56
N THR A 221 -15.56 1.64 14.73
CA THR A 221 -15.92 2.87 14.01
C THR A 221 -17.01 3.62 14.76
N HIS A 222 -16.81 4.92 14.99
CA HIS A 222 -17.77 5.81 15.65
C HIS A 222 -18.85 6.31 14.68
N ALA A 223 -19.92 6.90 15.24
CA ALA A 223 -21.03 7.43 14.46
C ALA A 223 -20.64 8.61 13.54
N ASP A 224 -19.56 9.32 13.85
CA ASP A 224 -18.97 10.38 13.03
C ASP A 224 -18.02 9.83 11.94
N ARG A 225 -17.97 8.50 11.77
CA ARG A 225 -17.09 7.78 10.86
C ARG A 225 -15.60 7.89 11.23
N GLY A 226 -15.27 8.35 12.42
CA GLY A 226 -13.92 8.29 12.96
C GLY A 226 -13.62 6.89 13.50
N LEU A 227 -12.34 6.49 13.49
CA LEU A 227 -11.88 5.30 14.17
C LEU A 227 -11.55 5.56 15.63
N SER A 228 -11.78 4.59 16.47
CA SER A 228 -11.22 4.56 17.82
C SER A 228 -9.71 4.70 17.78
N SER A 229 -9.12 5.50 18.69
CA SER A 229 -7.71 5.92 18.64
C SER A 229 -6.87 5.37 19.78
N TRP A 230 -6.73 4.06 19.85
CA TRP A 230 -5.82 3.40 20.81
C TRP A 230 -4.74 2.58 20.08
N GLN A 231 -3.75 2.07 20.83
CA GLN A 231 -2.67 1.20 20.34
C GLN A 231 -1.91 1.78 19.12
N GLY A 232 -1.52 3.07 19.25
CA GLY A 232 -0.75 3.77 18.21
C GLY A 232 -1.59 4.31 17.04
N GLY A 233 -2.93 4.15 17.08
CA GLY A 233 -3.84 4.82 16.18
C GLY A 233 -4.05 6.28 16.61
N GLY A 234 -3.96 7.23 15.68
CA GLY A 234 -4.47 8.58 15.83
C GLY A 234 -5.89 8.68 15.29
N PRO A 235 -6.55 9.85 15.38
CA PRO A 235 -7.82 10.06 14.73
C PRO A 235 -7.65 9.93 13.23
N VAL A 236 -8.14 8.83 12.68
CA VAL A 236 -8.11 8.52 11.25
C VAL A 236 -9.55 8.39 10.80
N PRO A 237 -9.96 9.01 9.68
CA PRO A 237 -11.25 8.72 9.07
C PRO A 237 -11.32 7.23 8.70
N ALA A 238 -12.50 6.63 8.85
CA ALA A 238 -12.75 5.25 8.47
C ALA A 238 -13.03 5.08 6.97
N GLU A 239 -12.97 6.17 6.19
CA GLU A 239 -13.24 6.20 4.74
C GLU A 239 -12.04 5.81 3.89
#